data_ed0614303975b963fd998b0c85910a03
#
_entry.id   ed0614303975b963fd998b0c85910a03
#
_cell.length_a   1.000
_cell.length_b   1.000
_cell.length_c   1.000
_cell.angle_alpha   90.00
_cell.angle_beta   90.00
_cell.angle_gamma   90.00
#
_symmetry.space_group_name_H-M   'P 1'
#
loop_
_entity.id
_entity.type
_entity.pdbx_description
1 polymer ?
#
loop_
_entity_poly.entity_id
_entity_poly.type
_entity_poly.pdbx_seq_one_letter_code
_entity_poly.pdbx_strand_id
1 'polypeptide(L)'
;MGGSPLHIHPHQDEWFYVIEGEYLFQVGEDKYEMKAGDTIFLPGTVQHAFIQLTEKGRMIVSYLPAGKMEDFFAVTDQWTSLPSKEEIAKVFADHDMQVVGPPLKID
;
A
#
# COMPACT_ATOMS: atom_id res chain seq x y z
N MET A 1 9.48 -10.86 2.12
CA MET A 1 9.22 -9.52 1.59
C MET A 1 8.30 -8.77 2.50
N GLY A 2 8.59 -7.50 2.73
CA GLY A 2 7.74 -6.66 3.56
C GLY A 2 6.59 -6.08 2.76
N GLY A 3 5.50 -5.76 3.45
CA GLY A 3 4.41 -5.00 2.88
C GLY A 3 4.57 -3.52 3.19
N SER A 4 3.63 -2.71 2.77
CA SER A 4 3.60 -1.30 3.10
C SER A 4 3.28 -1.11 4.58
N PRO A 5 3.75 -0.02 5.21
CA PRO A 5 3.27 0.33 6.55
C PRO A 5 1.79 0.70 6.49
N LEU A 6 1.14 0.64 7.64
CA LEU A 6 -0.23 1.11 7.76
C LEU A 6 -0.26 2.62 7.53
N HIS A 7 -1.04 3.09 6.57
CA HIS A 7 -1.02 4.49 6.16
C HIS A 7 -2.39 4.94 5.64
N ILE A 8 -2.52 6.25 5.49
CA ILE A 8 -3.70 6.88 4.88
C ILE A 8 -3.26 7.78 3.72
N HIS A 9 -4.21 8.06 2.82
CA HIS A 9 -4.05 9.01 1.72
C HIS A 9 -5.10 10.11 1.91
N PRO A 10 -4.81 11.17 2.69
CA PRO A 10 -5.84 12.15 3.09
C PRO A 10 -6.62 12.78 1.95
N HIS A 11 -6.06 12.84 0.76
CA HIS A 11 -6.66 13.55 -0.38
C HIS A 11 -6.85 12.67 -1.61
N GLN A 12 -6.87 11.33 -1.43
CA GLN A 12 -6.83 10.40 -2.54
C GLN A 12 -7.51 9.10 -2.17
N ASP A 13 -8.31 8.55 -3.09
CA ASP A 13 -8.88 7.21 -2.94
C ASP A 13 -8.07 6.22 -3.77
N GLU A 14 -8.17 4.94 -3.43
CA GLU A 14 -7.47 3.88 -4.14
C GLU A 14 -8.43 2.75 -4.49
N TRP A 15 -8.19 2.14 -5.65
CA TRP A 15 -8.91 0.95 -6.07
C TRP A 15 -7.89 -0.09 -6.50
N PHE A 16 -7.98 -1.29 -5.90
CA PHE A 16 -7.09 -2.40 -6.19
C PHE A 16 -7.85 -3.49 -6.93
N TYR A 17 -7.18 -4.08 -7.91
CA TYR A 17 -7.69 -5.25 -8.64
C TYR A 17 -6.55 -6.26 -8.74
N VAL A 18 -6.74 -7.46 -8.17
CA VAL A 18 -5.73 -8.52 -8.18
C VAL A 18 -5.80 -9.29 -9.49
N ILE A 19 -4.69 -9.33 -10.21
CA ILE A 19 -4.58 -10.06 -11.48
C ILE A 19 -3.97 -11.44 -11.23
N GLU A 20 -2.95 -11.51 -10.38
CA GLU A 20 -2.21 -12.74 -10.13
C GLU A 20 -1.75 -12.76 -8.68
N GLY A 21 -1.74 -13.95 -8.08
CA GLY A 21 -1.25 -14.15 -6.72
C GLY A 21 -2.30 -13.93 -5.66
N GLU A 22 -1.82 -13.96 -4.41
CA GLU A 22 -2.67 -13.76 -3.24
C GLU A 22 -2.09 -12.67 -2.36
N TYR A 23 -2.96 -11.87 -1.78
CA TYR A 23 -2.59 -10.72 -0.95
C TYR A 23 -3.44 -10.72 0.32
N LEU A 24 -2.84 -10.23 1.39
CA LEU A 24 -3.57 -9.90 2.62
C LEU A 24 -3.67 -8.39 2.71
N PHE A 25 -4.89 -7.88 2.85
CA PHE A 25 -5.15 -6.46 3.05
C PHE A 25 -5.67 -6.24 4.46
N GLN A 26 -5.18 -5.19 5.11
CA GLN A 26 -5.79 -4.67 6.32
C GLN A 26 -6.43 -3.33 6.00
N VAL A 27 -7.71 -3.17 6.34
CA VAL A 27 -8.47 -1.95 6.12
C VAL A 27 -9.14 -1.59 7.44
N GLY A 28 -8.69 -0.50 8.06
CA GLY A 28 -9.05 -0.23 9.44
C GLY A 28 -8.55 -1.38 10.32
N GLU A 29 -9.46 -2.03 11.02
CA GLU A 29 -9.14 -3.18 11.87
C GLU A 29 -9.44 -4.53 11.20
N ASP A 30 -10.06 -4.50 10.01
CA ASP A 30 -10.47 -5.72 9.31
C ASP A 30 -9.38 -6.21 8.37
N LYS A 31 -9.30 -7.54 8.21
CA LYS A 31 -8.35 -8.16 7.30
C LYS A 31 -9.09 -8.96 6.24
N TYR A 32 -8.59 -8.88 5.01
CA TYR A 32 -9.18 -9.56 3.86
C TYR A 32 -8.10 -10.28 3.08
N GLU A 33 -8.34 -11.56 2.76
CA GLU A 33 -7.50 -12.28 1.81
C GLU A 33 -8.07 -12.09 0.41
N MET A 34 -7.22 -11.68 -0.53
CA MET A 34 -7.62 -11.41 -1.90
C MET A 34 -6.79 -12.23 -2.87
N LYS A 35 -7.44 -12.70 -3.90
CA LYS A 35 -6.83 -13.51 -4.96
C LYS A 35 -7.23 -12.98 -6.33
N ALA A 36 -6.69 -13.57 -7.37
CA ALA A 36 -6.98 -13.16 -8.75
C ALA A 36 -8.49 -13.00 -9.00
N GLY A 37 -8.88 -11.86 -9.53
CA GLY A 37 -10.27 -11.51 -9.79
C GLY A 37 -10.92 -10.69 -8.69
N ASP A 38 -10.32 -10.60 -7.52
CA ASP A 38 -10.86 -9.80 -6.42
C ASP A 38 -10.51 -8.33 -6.56
N THR A 39 -11.39 -7.48 -6.05
CA THR A 39 -11.21 -6.04 -6.09
C THR A 39 -11.63 -5.41 -4.78
N ILE A 40 -11.01 -4.28 -4.42
CA ILE A 40 -11.37 -3.53 -3.22
C ILE A 40 -11.18 -2.03 -3.47
N PHE A 41 -12.14 -1.23 -3.00
CA PHE A 41 -12.06 0.22 -3.05
C PHE A 41 -11.76 0.74 -1.65
N LEU A 42 -10.74 1.60 -1.53
CA LEU A 42 -10.31 2.17 -0.26
C LEU A 42 -10.45 3.69 -0.28
N PRO A 43 -11.41 4.25 0.47
CA PRO A 43 -11.44 5.70 0.68
C PRO A 43 -10.15 6.15 1.35
N GLY A 44 -9.64 7.31 0.94
CA GLY A 44 -8.32 7.78 1.34
C GLY A 44 -8.13 7.96 2.85
N THR A 45 -9.20 8.28 3.56
CA THR A 45 -9.14 8.52 5.01
C THR A 45 -9.10 7.23 5.83
N VAL A 46 -9.34 6.08 5.21
CA VAL A 46 -9.29 4.79 5.90
C VAL A 46 -7.86 4.26 5.89
N GLN A 47 -7.33 3.98 7.07
CA GLN A 47 -5.98 3.42 7.17
C GLN A 47 -5.93 2.02 6.58
N HIS A 48 -4.86 1.72 5.88
CA HIS A 48 -4.71 0.43 5.21
C HIS A 48 -3.26 0.03 5.02
N ALA A 49 -3.07 -1.25 4.81
CA ALA A 49 -1.78 -1.85 4.45
C ALA A 49 -2.06 -3.14 3.70
N PHE A 50 -1.09 -3.61 2.95
CA PHE A 50 -1.21 -4.91 2.30
C PHE A 50 0.15 -5.60 2.24
N ILE A 51 0.11 -6.92 2.07
CA ILE A 51 1.30 -7.73 1.89
C ILE A 51 1.02 -8.82 0.86
N GLN A 52 1.97 -9.07 -0.03
CA GLN A 52 1.90 -10.16 -0.99
C GLN A 52 2.21 -11.47 -0.29
N LEU A 53 1.33 -12.44 -0.43
CA LEU A 53 1.47 -13.75 0.22
C LEU A 53 2.17 -14.78 -0.66
N THR A 54 2.05 -14.65 -1.97
CA THR A 54 2.64 -15.57 -2.92
C THR A 54 3.93 -15.00 -3.51
N GLU A 55 4.80 -15.87 -4.03
CA GLU A 55 6.07 -15.45 -4.63
C GLU A 55 5.84 -14.51 -5.81
N LYS A 56 4.83 -14.81 -6.63
CA LYS A 56 4.45 -13.98 -7.76
C LYS A 56 3.11 -13.31 -7.49
N GLY A 57 3.02 -12.03 -7.83
CA GLY A 57 1.78 -11.31 -7.68
C GLY A 57 1.74 -10.11 -8.60
N ARG A 58 0.54 -9.74 -9.04
CA ARG A 58 0.30 -8.58 -9.88
C ARG A 58 -1.02 -7.95 -9.49
N MET A 59 -1.01 -6.63 -9.36
CA MET A 59 -2.21 -5.85 -9.08
C MET A 59 -2.25 -4.63 -9.98
N ILE A 60 -3.47 -4.21 -10.32
CA ILE A 60 -3.70 -2.88 -10.86
C ILE A 60 -4.15 -2.02 -9.70
N VAL A 61 -3.51 -0.86 -9.53
CA VAL A 61 -3.88 0.10 -8.50
C VAL A 61 -4.24 1.39 -9.19
N SER A 62 -5.45 1.90 -8.92
CA SER A 62 -5.90 3.18 -9.44
C SER A 62 -5.98 4.19 -8.30
N TYR A 63 -5.43 5.37 -8.53
CA TYR A 63 -5.46 6.48 -7.57
C TYR A 63 -6.38 7.58 -8.09
N LEU A 64 -7.26 8.07 -7.23
CA LEU A 64 -8.30 9.03 -7.61
C LEU A 64 -8.27 10.23 -6.65
N PRO A 65 -7.60 11.33 -7.01
CA PRO A 65 -6.74 11.55 -8.17
C PRO A 65 -5.35 10.93 -8.01
N ALA A 66 -4.55 10.90 -9.07
CA ALA A 66 -3.22 10.31 -9.04
C ALA A 66 -2.27 11.02 -8.06
N GLY A 67 -2.42 12.32 -7.89
CA GLY A 67 -1.59 13.08 -6.97
C GLY A 67 -0.11 12.94 -7.27
N LYS A 68 0.67 12.62 -6.24
CA LYS A 68 2.13 12.48 -6.34
C LYS A 68 2.58 11.01 -6.38
N MET A 69 1.69 10.08 -6.72
CA MET A 69 2.02 8.65 -6.65
C MET A 69 3.10 8.23 -7.64
N GLU A 70 3.12 8.81 -8.83
CA GLU A 70 4.19 8.51 -9.79
C GLU A 70 5.56 8.93 -9.23
N ASP A 71 5.65 10.11 -8.63
CA ASP A 71 6.87 10.57 -8.01
C ASP A 71 7.26 9.70 -6.81
N PHE A 72 6.28 9.28 -6.01
CA PHE A 72 6.52 8.39 -4.88
C PHE A 72 7.16 7.09 -5.33
N PHE A 73 6.61 6.44 -6.35
CA PHE A 73 7.16 5.18 -6.86
C PHE A 73 8.54 5.38 -7.48
N ALA A 74 8.78 6.51 -8.12
CA ALA A 74 10.11 6.81 -8.66
C ALA A 74 11.16 6.88 -7.55
N VAL A 75 10.80 7.40 -6.38
CA VAL A 75 11.70 7.44 -5.22
C VAL A 75 11.91 6.05 -4.63
N THR A 76 10.81 5.32 -4.36
CA THR A 76 10.90 4.03 -3.68
C THR A 76 11.55 2.96 -4.54
N ASP A 77 11.41 3.02 -5.86
CA ASP A 77 12.04 2.09 -6.77
C ASP A 77 13.58 2.18 -6.75
N GLN A 78 14.13 3.30 -6.26
CA GLN A 78 15.57 3.47 -6.15
C GLN A 78 16.15 2.87 -4.87
N TRP A 79 15.31 2.45 -3.95
CA TRP A 79 15.79 1.85 -2.69
C TRP A 79 16.38 0.47 -2.97
N THR A 80 17.64 0.28 -2.56
CA THR A 80 18.34 -1.00 -2.70
C THR A 80 18.34 -1.80 -1.41
N SER A 81 17.93 -1.17 -0.30
CA SER A 81 17.77 -1.80 1.00
C SER A 81 16.62 -1.11 1.73
N LEU A 82 16.11 -1.75 2.79
CA LEU A 82 15.01 -1.18 3.56
C LEU A 82 15.48 0.08 4.30
N PRO A 83 14.88 1.24 4.05
CA PRO A 83 15.24 2.46 4.76
C PRO A 83 14.73 2.45 6.20
N SER A 84 15.18 3.41 7.00
CA SER A 84 14.72 3.55 8.38
C SER A 84 13.23 3.91 8.42
N LYS A 85 12.61 3.70 9.59
CA LYS A 85 11.20 4.07 9.80
C LYS A 85 10.99 5.57 9.58
N GLU A 86 11.94 6.39 10.02
CA GLU A 86 11.87 7.83 9.86
C GLU A 86 11.94 8.24 8.40
N GLU A 87 12.79 7.59 7.64
CA GLU A 87 12.92 7.87 6.21
C GLU A 87 11.66 7.46 5.45
N ILE A 88 11.10 6.29 5.78
CA ILE A 88 9.84 5.83 5.18
C ILE A 88 8.72 6.84 5.47
N ALA A 89 8.59 7.26 6.74
CA ALA A 89 7.55 8.20 7.13
C ALA A 89 7.71 9.54 6.41
N LYS A 90 8.95 10.00 6.24
CA LYS A 90 9.23 11.25 5.54
C LYS A 90 8.85 11.16 4.05
N VAL A 91 9.22 10.08 3.40
CA VAL A 91 8.89 9.90 1.97
C VAL A 91 7.39 9.82 1.77
N PHE A 92 6.67 9.12 2.65
CA PHE A 92 5.22 9.09 2.61
C PHE A 92 4.63 10.49 2.78
N ALA A 93 5.08 11.23 3.80
CA ALA A 93 4.58 12.58 4.06
C ALA A 93 4.87 13.54 2.90
N ASP A 94 6.03 13.44 2.28
CA ASP A 94 6.40 14.27 1.13
C ASP A 94 5.51 14.01 -0.09
N HIS A 95 4.79 12.88 -0.10
CA HIS A 95 3.92 12.49 -1.21
C HIS A 95 2.44 12.40 -0.78
N ASP A 96 2.06 13.22 0.19
CA ASP A 96 0.67 13.39 0.64
C ASP A 96 0.06 12.11 1.23
N MET A 97 0.89 11.28 1.84
CA MET A 97 0.47 10.11 2.60
C MET A 97 0.93 10.25 4.04
N GLN A 98 0.27 9.53 4.93
CA GLN A 98 0.63 9.56 6.35
C GLN A 98 0.75 8.13 6.88
N VAL A 99 1.94 7.79 7.40
CA VAL A 99 2.15 6.50 8.07
C VAL A 99 1.51 6.58 9.45
N VAL A 100 0.65 5.61 9.76
CA VAL A 100 -0.11 5.58 11.02
C VAL A 100 0.13 4.30 11.83
N GLY A 101 0.96 3.39 11.32
CA GLY A 101 1.27 2.16 12.03
C GLY A 101 2.33 1.33 11.33
N PRO A 102 2.70 0.19 11.91
CA PRO A 102 3.72 -0.67 11.34
C PRO A 102 3.22 -1.42 10.12
N PRO A 103 4.13 -2.05 9.35
CA PRO A 103 3.73 -2.95 8.27
C PRO A 103 2.89 -4.10 8.79
N LEU A 104 1.98 -4.59 7.94
CA LEU A 104 1.16 -5.75 8.24
C LEU A 104 2.04 -6.98 8.41
N LYS A 105 1.71 -7.80 9.41
CA LYS A 105 2.43 -9.06 9.68
C LYS A 105 1.57 -10.25 9.30
N ILE A 106 2.25 -11.28 8.81
CA ILE A 106 1.64 -12.58 8.56
C ILE A 106 1.85 -13.41 9.83
N ASP A 107 0.76 -13.87 10.42
CA ASP A 107 0.82 -14.73 11.61
C ASP A 107 0.80 -16.20 11.21
#